data_b4e3c0d55d109c985f3f32a3923fd830
#
_entry.id   b4e3c0d55d109c985f3f32a3923fd830
#
_cell.length_a   1.000
_cell.length_b   1.000
_cell.length_c   1.000
_cell.angle_alpha   90.00
_cell.angle_beta   90.00
_cell.angle_gamma   90.00
#
_symmetry.space_group_name_H-M   'P 1'
#
loop_
_entity.id
_entity.type
_entity.pdbx_description
1 polymer ?
#
loop_
_entity_poly.entity_id
_entity_poly.type
_entity_poly.pdbx_seq_one_letter_code
_entity_poly.pdbx_strand_id
1 'polypeptide(L)'
;SEMCIRDRGVEAEQARITRRLDEFELHMKYDYIVGFEAFVADLREHGVKCAVVTSSNMAKMRSVYEQHPELESYFDRVLTSEDFARSKPDPDCYLKGAACFGAKPEECVGLEDSFNGLRAVRASGAFTLGLATTNSREAIAPFSDYVIDDYQDFGYEDLCKVVDERCKK
;
A
#
# COMPACT_ATOMS: atom_id res chain seq x y z
N SER A 1 -13.85 -9.15 2.47
CA SER A 1 -14.46 -10.41 1.97
C SER A 1 -14.52 -11.50 3.04
N GLU A 2 -13.55 -11.62 3.95
CA GLU A 2 -13.59 -12.60 5.04
C GLU A 2 -14.78 -12.39 6.01
N MET A 3 -15.17 -11.14 6.29
CA MET A 3 -16.34 -10.86 7.14
C MET A 3 -17.65 -11.39 6.54
N CYS A 4 -17.84 -11.30 5.22
CA CYS A 4 -19.05 -11.81 4.55
C CYS A 4 -19.13 -13.35 4.54
N ILE A 5 -18.01 -14.05 4.68
CA ILE A 5 -17.94 -15.52 4.70
C ILE A 5 -18.24 -16.05 6.11
N ARG A 6 -17.73 -15.41 7.16
CA ARG A 6 -17.96 -15.79 8.57
C ARG A 6 -19.44 -15.77 8.99
N ASP A 7 -20.22 -14.85 8.47
CA ASP A 7 -21.65 -14.69 8.79
C ASP A 7 -22.54 -15.79 8.19
N ARG A 8 -22.02 -16.66 7.32
CA ARG A 8 -22.81 -17.70 6.63
C ARG A 8 -22.76 -19.10 7.25
N GLY A 9 -22.00 -19.33 8.31
CA GLY A 9 -22.07 -20.54 9.16
C GLY A 9 -21.65 -21.86 8.50
N VAL A 10 -20.86 -21.86 7.41
CA VAL A 10 -20.50 -23.07 6.65
C VAL A 10 -18.97 -23.22 6.61
N GLU A 11 -18.37 -23.72 7.70
CA GLU A 11 -16.91 -23.82 7.87
C GLU A 11 -16.19 -24.62 6.77
N ALA A 12 -16.76 -25.75 6.31
CA ALA A 12 -16.15 -26.56 5.25
C ALA A 12 -16.16 -25.85 3.88
N GLU A 13 -17.20 -25.07 3.61
CA GLU A 13 -17.31 -24.27 2.39
C GLU A 13 -16.41 -23.04 2.44
N GLN A 14 -16.24 -22.42 3.63
CA GLN A 14 -15.26 -21.38 3.87
C GLN A 14 -13.84 -21.83 3.54
N ALA A 15 -13.42 -22.98 4.06
CA ALA A 15 -12.09 -23.54 3.82
C ALA A 15 -11.83 -23.80 2.32
N ARG A 16 -12.87 -24.27 1.59
CA ARG A 16 -12.78 -24.51 0.14
C ARG A 16 -12.72 -23.21 -0.66
N ILE A 17 -13.50 -22.20 -0.28
CA ILE A 17 -13.51 -20.89 -0.93
C ILE A 17 -12.19 -20.17 -0.68
N THR A 18 -11.70 -20.18 0.56
CA THR A 18 -10.41 -19.57 0.93
C THR A 18 -9.28 -20.22 0.13
N ARG A 19 -9.21 -21.55 0.07
CA ARG A 19 -8.19 -22.25 -0.73
C ARG A 19 -8.24 -21.89 -2.21
N ARG A 20 -9.43 -21.77 -2.81
CA ARG A 20 -9.59 -21.36 -4.21
C ARG A 20 -9.17 -19.91 -4.45
N LEU A 21 -9.43 -19.02 -3.51
CA LEU A 21 -8.98 -17.63 -3.58
C LEU A 21 -7.46 -17.57 -3.47
N ASP A 22 -6.85 -18.31 -2.53
CA ASP A 22 -5.41 -18.38 -2.37
C ASP A 22 -4.72 -18.95 -3.63
N GLU A 23 -5.27 -20.04 -4.20
CA GLU A 23 -4.78 -20.62 -5.46
C GLU A 23 -4.89 -19.64 -6.63
N PHE A 24 -6.00 -18.89 -6.72
CA PHE A 24 -6.20 -17.87 -7.75
C PHE A 24 -5.20 -16.71 -7.56
N GLU A 25 -5.01 -16.23 -6.34
CA GLU A 25 -4.06 -15.16 -6.04
C GLU A 25 -2.61 -15.56 -6.33
N LEU A 26 -2.20 -16.81 -6.06
CA LEU A 26 -0.88 -17.35 -6.38
C LEU A 26 -0.58 -17.40 -7.89
N HIS A 27 -1.62 -17.44 -8.73
CA HIS A 27 -1.48 -17.49 -10.19
C HIS A 27 -1.78 -16.15 -10.89
N MET A 28 -2.06 -15.09 -10.12
CA MET A 28 -2.27 -13.74 -10.69
C MET A 28 -0.98 -13.21 -11.31
N LYS A 29 -1.14 -12.44 -12.39
CA LYS A 29 -0.06 -11.59 -12.91
C LYS A 29 -0.07 -10.27 -12.14
N TYR A 30 1.13 -9.79 -11.80
CA TYR A 30 1.36 -8.54 -11.12
C TYR A 30 2.12 -7.60 -12.04
N ASP A 31 1.46 -6.55 -12.50
CA ASP A 31 2.08 -5.51 -13.31
C ASP A 31 2.26 -4.24 -12.46
N TYR A 32 3.34 -3.52 -12.71
CA TYR A 32 3.56 -2.22 -12.08
C TYR A 32 2.59 -1.19 -12.62
N ILE A 33 2.16 -0.29 -11.73
CA ILE A 33 1.45 0.92 -12.15
C ILE A 33 2.41 1.78 -12.99
N VAL A 34 1.87 2.39 -14.06
CA VAL A 34 2.66 3.22 -14.98
C VAL A 34 3.51 4.25 -14.24
N GLY A 35 4.80 4.30 -14.56
CA GLY A 35 5.77 5.22 -13.97
C GLY A 35 6.32 4.82 -12.60
N PHE A 36 5.87 3.70 -12.01
CA PHE A 36 6.29 3.25 -10.68
C PHE A 36 7.82 3.16 -10.52
N GLU A 37 8.50 2.50 -11.45
CA GLU A 37 9.95 2.27 -11.34
C GLU A 37 10.73 3.59 -11.38
N ALA A 38 10.36 4.50 -12.27
CA ALA A 38 10.98 5.83 -12.35
C ALA A 38 10.72 6.66 -11.08
N PHE A 39 9.50 6.62 -10.54
CA PHE A 39 9.13 7.31 -9.31
C PHE A 39 9.94 6.83 -8.11
N VAL A 40 10.03 5.51 -7.91
CA VAL A 40 10.80 4.95 -6.79
C VAL A 40 12.29 5.23 -6.93
N ALA A 41 12.84 5.14 -8.16
CA ALA A 41 14.24 5.48 -8.42
C ALA A 41 14.54 6.93 -8.06
N ASP A 42 13.68 7.87 -8.47
CA ASP A 42 13.80 9.29 -8.16
C ASP A 42 13.76 9.57 -6.65
N LEU A 43 12.81 8.95 -5.93
CA LEU A 43 12.75 9.04 -4.47
C LEU A 43 14.06 8.57 -3.81
N ARG A 44 14.61 7.46 -4.27
CA ARG A 44 15.85 6.89 -3.72
C ARG A 44 17.09 7.74 -4.02
N GLU A 45 17.17 8.33 -5.21
CA GLU A 45 18.23 9.29 -5.57
C GLU A 45 18.23 10.52 -4.63
N HIS A 46 17.06 10.91 -4.15
CA HIS A 46 16.91 11.99 -3.15
C HIS A 46 17.01 11.48 -1.68
N GLY A 47 17.42 10.24 -1.47
CA GLY A 47 17.65 9.67 -0.13
C GLY A 47 16.38 9.32 0.65
N VAL A 48 15.21 9.29 0.00
CA VAL A 48 13.95 8.91 0.65
C VAL A 48 13.95 7.42 0.95
N LYS A 49 13.60 7.06 2.18
CA LYS A 49 13.44 5.66 2.59
C LYS A 49 12.06 5.15 2.19
N CYS A 50 12.04 3.99 1.54
CA CYS A 50 10.84 3.40 0.99
C CYS A 50 10.55 2.03 1.61
N ALA A 51 9.30 1.81 2.01
CA ALA A 51 8.82 0.52 2.49
C ALA A 51 7.51 0.11 1.80
N VAL A 52 7.35 -1.20 1.60
CA VAL A 52 6.04 -1.79 1.27
C VAL A 52 5.37 -2.21 2.57
N VAL A 53 4.10 -1.87 2.73
CA VAL A 53 3.22 -2.40 3.79
C VAL A 53 2.00 -3.03 3.12
N THR A 54 2.01 -4.35 3.00
CA THR A 54 0.99 -5.11 2.28
C THR A 54 0.13 -5.97 3.20
N SER A 55 -1.16 -6.07 2.90
CA SER A 55 -2.05 -7.03 3.56
C SER A 55 -1.85 -8.48 3.06
N SER A 56 -1.01 -8.68 2.06
CA SER A 56 -0.63 -9.99 1.56
C SER A 56 0.30 -10.72 2.55
N ASN A 57 0.18 -12.05 2.61
CA ASN A 57 1.09 -12.88 3.37
C ASN A 57 2.39 -13.18 2.58
N MET A 58 3.37 -13.81 3.24
CA MET A 58 4.63 -14.17 2.61
C MET A 58 4.49 -15.12 1.43
N ALA A 59 3.51 -16.04 1.44
CA ALA A 59 3.29 -16.96 0.34
C ALA A 59 2.90 -16.20 -0.94
N LYS A 60 2.02 -15.20 -0.83
CA LYS A 60 1.65 -14.32 -1.94
C LYS A 60 2.82 -13.44 -2.37
N MET A 61 3.59 -12.90 -1.43
CA MET A 61 4.78 -12.10 -1.75
C MET A 61 5.85 -12.89 -2.50
N ARG A 62 6.04 -14.18 -2.19
CA ARG A 62 6.94 -15.05 -2.96
C ARG A 62 6.52 -15.14 -4.43
N SER A 63 5.22 -15.30 -4.71
CA SER A 63 4.71 -15.32 -6.10
C SER A 63 4.96 -13.97 -6.81
N VAL A 64 4.88 -12.86 -6.10
CA VAL A 64 5.24 -11.53 -6.65
C VAL A 64 6.73 -11.47 -6.96
N TYR A 65 7.60 -11.91 -6.07
CA TYR A 65 9.06 -11.92 -6.28
C TYR A 65 9.51 -12.87 -7.39
N GLU A 66 8.79 -13.98 -7.62
CA GLU A 66 9.04 -14.86 -8.75
C GLU A 66 8.79 -14.17 -10.10
N GLN A 67 7.79 -13.29 -10.17
CA GLN A 67 7.47 -12.50 -11.36
C GLN A 67 8.32 -11.22 -11.48
N HIS A 68 8.68 -10.63 -10.34
CA HIS A 68 9.42 -9.38 -10.23
C HIS A 68 10.57 -9.52 -9.21
N PRO A 69 11.65 -10.23 -9.57
CA PRO A 69 12.79 -10.44 -8.65
C PRO A 69 13.47 -9.14 -8.21
N GLU A 70 13.37 -8.10 -9.04
CA GLU A 70 13.92 -6.77 -8.79
C GLU A 70 13.15 -5.98 -7.72
N LEU A 71 11.90 -6.37 -7.39
CA LEU A 71 11.00 -5.60 -6.52
C LEU A 71 11.62 -5.31 -5.14
N GLU A 72 12.29 -6.30 -4.54
CA GLU A 72 12.95 -6.13 -3.25
C GLU A 72 14.02 -5.05 -3.29
N SER A 73 14.66 -4.83 -4.45
CA SER A 73 15.71 -3.82 -4.60
C SER A 73 15.19 -2.39 -4.56
N TYR A 74 13.90 -2.20 -4.82
CA TYR A 74 13.27 -0.87 -4.80
C TYR A 74 12.96 -0.38 -3.40
N PHE A 75 12.91 -1.28 -2.41
CA PHE A 75 12.46 -0.95 -1.05
C PHE A 75 13.51 -1.26 0.02
N ASP A 76 13.58 -0.41 1.02
CA ASP A 76 14.45 -0.64 2.18
C ASP A 76 13.83 -1.66 3.15
N ARG A 77 12.50 -1.79 3.15
CA ARG A 77 11.73 -2.74 3.99
C ARG A 77 10.48 -3.22 3.26
N VAL A 78 10.10 -4.46 3.53
CA VAL A 78 8.82 -5.06 3.14
C VAL A 78 8.19 -5.65 4.39
N LEU A 79 6.99 -5.17 4.74
CA LEU A 79 6.18 -5.68 5.84
C LEU A 79 4.93 -6.33 5.25
N THR A 80 4.64 -7.54 5.73
CA THR A 80 3.50 -8.36 5.28
C THR A 80 2.43 -8.45 6.36
N SER A 81 1.32 -9.11 6.07
CA SER A 81 0.25 -9.33 7.05
C SER A 81 0.71 -10.06 8.33
N GLU A 82 1.84 -10.74 8.28
CA GLU A 82 2.44 -11.46 9.41
C GLU A 82 3.17 -10.52 10.38
N ASP A 83 3.50 -9.30 9.94
CA ASP A 83 4.19 -8.29 10.75
C ASP A 83 3.23 -7.39 11.54
N PHE A 84 1.92 -7.47 11.28
CA PHE A 84 0.91 -6.60 11.87
C PHE A 84 0.02 -7.33 12.87
N ALA A 85 -0.33 -6.66 13.96
CA ALA A 85 -1.32 -7.17 14.90
C ALA A 85 -2.77 -6.97 14.39
N ARG A 86 -3.00 -5.91 13.60
CA ARG A 86 -4.33 -5.54 13.09
C ARG A 86 -4.28 -5.17 11.61
N SER A 87 -5.30 -5.61 10.88
CA SER A 87 -5.43 -5.34 9.44
C SER A 87 -5.99 -3.96 9.16
N LYS A 88 -5.69 -3.40 7.97
CA LYS A 88 -6.32 -2.17 7.46
C LYS A 88 -7.88 -2.30 7.56
N PRO A 89 -8.61 -1.31 8.01
CA PRO A 89 -8.25 0.12 8.11
C PRO A 89 -7.54 0.55 9.41
N ASP A 90 -7.12 -0.38 10.29
CA ASP A 90 -6.30 -0.03 11.44
C ASP A 90 -4.94 0.51 10.98
N PRO A 91 -4.40 1.57 11.62
CA PRO A 91 -3.13 2.18 11.22
C PRO A 91 -1.88 1.35 11.56
N ASP A 92 -1.99 0.20 12.23
CA ASP A 92 -0.87 -0.57 12.78
C ASP A 92 0.25 -0.81 11.75
N CYS A 93 -0.11 -1.17 10.52
CA CYS A 93 0.87 -1.42 9.45
C CYS A 93 1.70 -0.18 9.09
N TYR A 94 1.09 1.02 9.04
CA TYR A 94 1.79 2.26 8.72
C TYR A 94 2.60 2.79 9.89
N LEU A 95 2.10 2.62 11.12
CA LEU A 95 2.86 2.94 12.34
C LEU A 95 4.14 2.09 12.43
N LYS A 96 4.04 0.80 12.13
CA LYS A 96 5.20 -0.10 12.08
C LYS A 96 6.14 0.23 10.92
N GLY A 97 5.61 0.58 9.75
CA GLY A 97 6.40 1.04 8.61
C GLY A 97 7.25 2.27 8.95
N ALA A 98 6.65 3.29 9.56
CA ALA A 98 7.37 4.47 10.02
C ALA A 98 8.43 4.12 11.09
N ALA A 99 8.07 3.27 12.07
CA ALA A 99 8.96 2.85 13.13
C ALA A 99 10.21 2.11 12.63
N CYS A 100 10.13 1.37 11.50
CA CYS A 100 11.28 0.72 10.88
C CYS A 100 12.41 1.71 10.49
N PHE A 101 12.07 2.96 10.28
CA PHE A 101 13.01 4.03 9.91
C PHE A 101 13.27 5.03 11.07
N GLY A 102 12.68 4.79 12.24
CA GLY A 102 12.74 5.73 13.35
C GLY A 102 12.02 7.06 13.06
N ALA A 103 11.14 7.07 12.05
CA ALA A 103 10.38 8.24 11.66
C ALA A 103 9.05 8.33 12.44
N LYS A 104 8.55 9.55 12.61
CA LYS A 104 7.17 9.77 13.06
C LYS A 104 6.23 9.65 11.87
N PRO A 105 4.99 9.17 12.07
CA PRO A 105 4.03 9.07 10.96
C PRO A 105 3.81 10.39 10.21
N GLU A 106 3.82 11.52 10.91
CA GLU A 106 3.64 12.87 10.33
C GLU A 106 4.79 13.26 9.38
N GLU A 107 5.93 12.56 9.45
CA GLU A 107 7.08 12.74 8.57
C GLU A 107 7.03 11.80 7.36
N CYS A 108 5.97 10.99 7.23
CA CYS A 108 5.81 9.95 6.23
C CYS A 108 4.70 10.29 5.24
N VAL A 109 4.81 9.69 4.06
CA VAL A 109 3.76 9.66 3.04
C VAL A 109 3.33 8.20 2.85
N GLY A 110 2.03 7.94 2.96
CA GLY A 110 1.45 6.65 2.62
C GLY A 110 0.71 6.75 1.29
N LEU A 111 1.02 5.82 0.36
CA LEU A 111 0.40 5.72 -0.96
C LEU A 111 -0.56 4.54 -0.97
N GLU A 112 -1.80 4.77 -1.38
CA GLU A 112 -2.85 3.74 -1.36
C GLU A 112 -3.93 3.97 -2.42
N ASP A 113 -4.54 2.87 -2.86
CA ASP A 113 -5.62 2.84 -3.85
C ASP A 113 -6.95 2.31 -3.28
N SER A 114 -6.90 1.66 -2.12
CA SER A 114 -8.07 1.06 -1.47
C SER A 114 -8.62 1.94 -0.35
N PHE A 115 -9.94 1.91 -0.14
CA PHE A 115 -10.59 2.66 0.95
C PHE A 115 -10.05 2.30 2.33
N ASN A 116 -9.83 1.01 2.59
CA ASN A 116 -9.29 0.58 3.89
C ASN A 116 -7.82 1.01 4.06
N GLY A 117 -7.04 0.98 3.00
CA GLY A 117 -5.67 1.47 3.01
C GLY A 117 -5.60 2.97 3.24
N LEU A 118 -6.37 3.76 2.52
CA LEU A 118 -6.44 5.22 2.68
C LEU A 118 -6.85 5.61 4.11
N ARG A 119 -7.84 4.91 4.68
CA ARG A 119 -8.25 5.13 6.08
C ARG A 119 -7.12 4.80 7.06
N ALA A 120 -6.38 3.72 6.81
CA ALA A 120 -5.25 3.30 7.65
C ALA A 120 -4.11 4.33 7.61
N VAL A 121 -3.73 4.82 6.42
CA VAL A 121 -2.73 5.90 6.27
C VAL A 121 -3.17 7.13 7.05
N ARG A 122 -4.40 7.59 6.82
CA ARG A 122 -4.94 8.78 7.48
C ARG A 122 -4.99 8.63 9.00
N ALA A 123 -5.40 7.47 9.50
CA ALA A 123 -5.44 7.17 10.93
C ALA A 123 -4.03 7.11 11.56
N SER A 124 -2.99 6.81 10.80
CA SER A 124 -1.60 6.85 11.28
C SER A 124 -1.06 8.26 11.47
N GLY A 125 -1.65 9.26 10.84
CA GLY A 125 -1.17 10.65 10.82
C GLY A 125 -0.24 10.99 9.64
N ALA A 126 0.09 10.02 8.78
CA ALA A 126 0.90 10.23 7.60
C ALA A 126 0.14 11.04 6.53
N PHE A 127 0.87 11.72 5.65
CA PHE A 127 0.29 12.31 4.45
C PHE A 127 -0.30 11.23 3.56
N THR A 128 -1.56 11.38 3.17
CA THR A 128 -2.28 10.36 2.41
C THR A 128 -2.31 10.70 0.93
N LEU A 129 -1.49 10.02 0.13
CA LEU A 129 -1.48 10.10 -1.32
C LEU A 129 -2.33 8.99 -1.91
N GLY A 130 -3.47 9.34 -2.48
CA GLY A 130 -4.39 8.40 -3.12
C GLY A 130 -3.96 8.09 -4.55
N LEU A 131 -4.05 6.80 -4.93
CA LEU A 131 -3.83 6.32 -6.30
C LEU A 131 -5.17 5.91 -6.92
N ALA A 132 -5.58 6.59 -8.00
CA ALA A 132 -6.85 6.33 -8.67
C ALA A 132 -6.76 5.17 -9.68
N THR A 133 -6.26 4.02 -9.21
CA THR A 133 -6.06 2.82 -10.04
C THR A 133 -7.18 1.79 -9.86
N THR A 134 -7.57 1.51 -8.62
CA THR A 134 -8.65 0.56 -8.30
C THR A 134 -10.00 1.26 -8.17
N ASN A 135 -10.01 2.50 -7.67
CA ASN A 135 -11.20 3.32 -7.49
C ASN A 135 -11.04 4.64 -8.23
N SER A 136 -12.16 5.29 -8.59
CA SER A 136 -12.11 6.58 -9.28
C SER A 136 -11.52 7.68 -8.37
N ARG A 137 -10.92 8.69 -9.00
CA ARG A 137 -10.38 9.89 -8.32
C ARG A 137 -11.40 10.53 -7.39
N GLU A 138 -12.64 10.68 -7.86
CA GLU A 138 -13.74 11.30 -7.10
C GLU A 138 -14.10 10.47 -5.86
N ALA A 139 -14.04 9.14 -5.97
CA ALA A 139 -14.39 8.24 -4.88
C ALA A 139 -13.35 8.28 -3.75
N ILE A 140 -12.05 8.38 -4.07
CA ILE A 140 -10.97 8.34 -3.09
C ILE A 140 -10.54 9.73 -2.60
N ALA A 141 -10.87 10.80 -3.31
CA ALA A 141 -10.51 12.16 -2.93
C ALA A 141 -10.91 12.55 -1.49
N PRO A 142 -12.10 12.19 -0.97
CA PRO A 142 -12.46 12.49 0.42
C PRO A 142 -11.58 11.83 1.48
N PHE A 143 -10.87 10.76 1.11
CA PHE A 143 -10.00 9.97 1.99
C PHE A 143 -8.51 10.30 1.82
N SER A 144 -8.16 11.17 0.87
CA SER A 144 -6.80 11.48 0.49
C SER A 144 -6.49 12.96 0.74
N ASP A 145 -5.23 13.27 0.97
CA ASP A 145 -4.74 14.66 1.00
C ASP A 145 -4.45 15.17 -0.40
N TYR A 146 -4.00 14.26 -1.26
CA TYR A 146 -3.81 14.49 -2.69
C TYR A 146 -4.07 13.18 -3.46
N VAL A 147 -4.46 13.29 -4.72
CA VAL A 147 -4.73 12.11 -5.57
C VAL A 147 -3.96 12.21 -6.88
N ILE A 148 -3.31 11.12 -7.28
CA ILE A 148 -2.71 10.94 -8.61
C ILE A 148 -3.39 9.76 -9.31
N ASP A 149 -3.36 9.74 -10.64
CA ASP A 149 -3.95 8.63 -11.42
C ASP A 149 -2.95 7.47 -11.56
N ASP A 150 -1.68 7.80 -11.73
CA ASP A 150 -0.54 6.90 -11.79
C ASP A 150 0.74 7.64 -11.38
N TYR A 151 1.91 7.05 -11.59
CA TYR A 151 3.20 7.68 -11.28
C TYR A 151 3.84 8.40 -12.48
N GLN A 152 3.15 8.45 -13.64
CA GLN A 152 3.68 9.12 -14.81
C GLN A 152 3.79 10.62 -14.54
N ASP A 153 4.94 11.19 -14.88
CA ASP A 153 5.22 12.62 -14.70
C ASP A 153 5.04 13.13 -13.24
N PHE A 154 5.14 12.21 -12.25
CA PHE A 154 5.09 12.55 -10.82
C PHE A 154 6.35 12.05 -10.12
N GLY A 155 7.18 12.96 -9.64
CA GLY A 155 8.47 12.66 -9.01
C GLY A 155 8.60 13.22 -7.59
N TYR A 156 9.83 13.20 -7.08
CA TYR A 156 10.17 13.68 -5.74
C TYR A 156 9.80 15.17 -5.54
N GLU A 157 10.10 16.01 -6.52
CA GLU A 157 9.79 17.44 -6.41
C GLU A 157 8.29 17.72 -6.36
N ASP A 158 7.49 16.97 -7.15
CA ASP A 158 6.03 17.08 -7.13
C ASP A 158 5.47 16.61 -5.78
N LEU A 159 6.01 15.52 -5.25
CA LEU A 159 5.64 15.01 -3.93
C LEU A 159 5.92 16.06 -2.85
N CYS A 160 7.12 16.65 -2.82
CA CYS A 160 7.47 17.71 -1.87
C CYS A 160 6.50 18.89 -1.96
N LYS A 161 6.18 19.32 -3.18
CA LYS A 161 5.27 20.43 -3.44
C LYS A 161 3.87 20.21 -2.85
N VAL A 162 3.29 19.05 -3.09
CA VAL A 162 1.92 18.73 -2.59
C VAL A 162 1.89 18.55 -1.06
N VAL A 163 2.97 18.02 -0.48
CA VAL A 163 3.11 17.91 0.98
C VAL A 163 3.23 19.30 1.62
N ASP A 164 4.08 20.18 1.08
CA ASP A 164 4.28 21.54 1.59
C ASP A 164 3.02 22.40 1.48
N GLU A 165 2.24 22.24 0.43
CA GLU A 165 0.96 22.94 0.24
C GLU A 165 -0.07 22.59 1.32
N ARG A 166 -0.05 21.35 1.80
CA ARG A 166 -0.91 20.94 2.93
C ARG A 166 -0.46 21.59 4.24
N CYS A 167 0.85 21.63 4.49
CA CYS A 167 1.39 22.20 5.74
C CYS A 167 1.11 23.71 5.90
N LYS A 168 0.70 24.38 4.82
CA LYS A 168 0.36 25.81 4.81
C LYS A 168 -1.13 26.12 5.03
N LYS A 169 -1.98 25.08 5.05
CA LYS A 169 -3.43 25.17 5.31
C LYS A 169 -3.76 24.83 6.75
#